data_8cfb5578fc26515e6c7959d58daa1c18
#
_entry.id   8cfb5578fc26515e6c7959d58daa1c18
#
_cell.length_a   1.000
_cell.length_b   1.000
_cell.length_c   1.000
_cell.angle_alpha   90.00
_cell.angle_beta   90.00
_cell.angle_gamma   90.00
#
_symmetry.space_group_name_H-M   'P 1'
#
loop_
_entity.id
_entity.type
_entity.pdbx_description
1 polymer ?
#
loop_
_entity_poly.entity_id
_entity_poly.type
_entity_poly.pdbx_seq_one_letter_code
_entity_poly.pdbx_strand_id
1 'polypeptide(L)'
;AKPGATGAPASPSAAGRPGNAARASRTVQVSMNDNMRFTPATIAVKRGETVRFEVKNEGKLRHELVLGTEKEFKAHAEEMKKMPGMAHEEPNAVSVEPGKTGTLVWEFTRAGTFDFACLEPGHFEAGMKGKLGVK
;
A
#
# COMPACT_ATOMS: atom_id res chain seq x y z
N ALA A 1 -6.05 24.60 6.54
CA ALA A 1 -6.26 24.39 6.19
C ALA A 1 -6.31 24.07 5.86
N LYS A 2 -6.50 23.93 5.71
CA LYS A 2 -6.76 23.51 5.21
C LYS A 2 -6.74 23.57 4.38
N PRO A 3 -6.56 23.60 4.14
CA PRO A 3 -6.73 23.54 3.26
C PRO A 3 -6.78 23.06 2.58
N GLY A 4 -6.87 22.86 2.40
CA GLY A 4 -6.97 22.41 1.80
C GLY A 4 -6.84 21.88 1.31
N ALA A 5 -7.03 21.71 1.54
CA ALA A 5 -7.10 21.17 1.07
C ALA A 5 -7.20 20.92 0.30
N THR A 6 -7.04 21.16 0.31
CA THR A 6 -7.17 21.01 -0.53
C THR A 6 -7.04 20.21 -1.19
N GLY A 7 -7.61 20.11 -1.20
CA GLY A 7 -7.65 19.18 -2.07
C GLY A 7 -6.58 18.33 -2.04
N ALA A 8 -6.10 18.20 -1.11
CA ALA A 8 -5.23 17.16 -1.13
C ALA A 8 -5.99 16.05 -1.68
N PRO A 9 -5.84 15.88 -2.90
CA PRO A 9 -6.46 14.78 -3.54
C PRO A 9 -6.08 13.53 -2.86
N ALA A 10 -5.02 13.56 -2.21
CA ALA A 10 -4.60 12.39 -1.56
C ALA A 10 -5.15 12.45 -0.20
N SER A 11 -6.36 12.04 -0.01
CA SER A 11 -6.80 11.84 1.32
C SER A 11 -5.88 10.84 1.96
N PRO A 12 -5.28 11.18 3.08
CA PRO A 12 -4.46 10.22 3.77
C PRO A 12 -5.31 9.03 4.16
N SER A 13 -4.74 7.87 4.06
CA SER A 13 -5.35 6.67 4.58
C SER A 13 -5.41 6.75 6.10
N ALA A 14 -6.29 5.96 6.73
CA ALA A 14 -6.31 5.83 8.16
C ALA A 14 -4.93 5.42 8.72
N ALA A 15 -4.12 4.75 7.92
CA ALA A 15 -2.78 4.31 8.33
C ALA A 15 -1.76 5.44 8.41
N GLY A 16 -2.06 6.61 7.85
CA GLY A 16 -1.12 7.72 7.89
C GLY A 16 -1.11 8.52 6.61
N ARG A 17 0.07 8.90 6.15
CA ARG A 17 0.21 9.78 4.98
C ARG A 17 1.51 9.51 4.24
N PRO A 18 1.62 9.97 2.99
CA PRO A 18 2.87 9.83 2.25
C PRO A 18 4.00 10.49 3.01
N GLY A 19 5.14 9.82 3.06
CA GLY A 19 6.30 10.30 3.77
C GLY A 19 7.37 10.86 2.85
N ASN A 20 8.34 11.54 3.47
CA ASN A 20 9.49 12.06 2.77
C ASN A 20 10.60 11.01 2.81
N ALA A 21 11.09 10.60 1.64
CA ALA A 21 12.12 9.56 1.55
C ALA A 21 13.37 9.92 2.34
N ALA A 22 13.69 11.21 2.42
CA ALA A 22 14.86 11.66 3.19
C ALA A 22 14.70 11.44 4.69
N ARG A 23 13.49 11.22 5.16
CA ARG A 23 13.21 11.01 6.58
C ARG A 23 12.96 9.55 6.92
N ALA A 24 13.05 8.66 5.94
CA ALA A 24 12.81 7.25 6.19
C ALA A 24 13.88 6.72 7.15
N SER A 25 13.43 6.15 8.27
CA SER A 25 14.33 5.64 9.29
C SER A 25 14.76 4.21 9.01
N ARG A 26 14.05 3.53 8.13
CA ARG A 26 14.43 2.17 7.70
C ARG A 26 13.73 1.80 6.41
N THR A 27 14.23 0.73 5.81
CA THR A 27 13.66 0.16 4.60
C THR A 27 13.15 -1.23 4.93
N VAL A 28 11.92 -1.51 4.51
CA VAL A 28 11.32 -2.83 4.64
C VAL A 28 11.18 -3.40 3.25
N GLN A 29 11.76 -4.58 3.02
CA GLN A 29 11.66 -5.23 1.73
C GLN A 29 10.48 -6.18 1.74
N VAL A 30 9.63 -6.07 0.73
CA VAL A 30 8.44 -6.90 0.58
C VAL A 30 8.48 -7.55 -0.79
N SER A 31 8.24 -8.85 -0.83
CA SER A 31 8.15 -9.58 -2.10
C SER A 31 6.69 -9.94 -2.39
N MET A 32 6.35 -9.92 -3.67
CA MET A 32 5.03 -10.33 -4.15
C MET A 32 5.23 -11.44 -5.18
N ASN A 33 4.33 -12.43 -5.18
CA ASN A 33 4.44 -13.53 -6.13
C ASN A 33 3.07 -13.93 -6.67
N ASP A 34 3.07 -14.81 -7.68
CA ASP A 34 1.84 -15.25 -8.34
C ASP A 34 1.03 -16.26 -7.53
N ASN A 35 1.52 -16.66 -6.36
CA ASN A 35 0.74 -17.43 -5.41
C ASN A 35 -0.16 -16.52 -4.58
N MET A 36 -0.19 -15.24 -4.92
CA MET A 36 -1.01 -14.24 -4.27
C MET A 36 -0.62 -14.06 -2.81
N ARG A 37 0.70 -13.89 -2.58
CA ARG A 37 1.25 -13.73 -1.23
C ARG A 37 2.24 -12.57 -1.17
N PHE A 38 2.26 -11.94 -0.01
CA PHE A 38 3.32 -10.99 0.35
C PHE A 38 4.27 -11.68 1.32
N THR A 39 5.56 -11.38 1.19
CA THR A 39 6.57 -11.87 2.12
C THR A 39 7.41 -10.67 2.56
N PRO A 40 7.39 -10.28 3.84
CA PRO A 40 6.59 -10.85 4.94
C PRO A 40 5.12 -10.47 4.84
N ALA A 41 4.27 -11.27 5.47
CA ALA A 41 2.84 -11.02 5.51
C ALA A 41 2.42 -10.22 6.75
N THR A 42 3.35 -9.99 7.67
CA THR A 42 3.12 -9.21 8.87
C THR A 42 4.29 -8.26 9.06
N ILE A 43 3.99 -6.99 9.26
CA ILE A 43 5.00 -5.95 9.42
C ILE A 43 4.67 -5.14 10.67
N ALA A 44 5.69 -4.79 11.44
CA ALA A 44 5.53 -3.97 12.63
C ALA A 44 6.33 -2.69 12.48
N VAL A 45 5.69 -1.56 12.76
CA VAL A 45 6.34 -0.25 12.72
C VAL A 45 5.94 0.56 13.95
N LYS A 46 6.54 1.74 14.12
CA LYS A 46 6.26 2.62 15.24
C LYS A 46 5.48 3.84 14.78
N ARG A 47 4.58 4.31 15.65
CA ARG A 47 3.87 5.54 15.36
C ARG A 47 4.88 6.68 15.22
N GLY A 48 4.69 7.50 14.20
CA GLY A 48 5.59 8.58 13.87
C GLY A 48 6.74 8.20 12.98
N GLU A 49 6.89 6.90 12.71
CA GLU A 49 7.98 6.41 11.88
C GLU A 49 7.67 6.60 10.40
N THR A 50 8.67 7.01 9.63
CA THR A 50 8.59 7.05 8.17
C THR A 50 9.38 5.85 7.66
N VAL A 51 8.73 5.01 6.86
CA VAL A 51 9.30 3.76 6.39
C VAL A 51 9.31 3.75 4.87
N ARG A 52 10.41 3.29 4.29
CA ARG A 52 10.50 3.04 2.87
C ARG A 52 10.20 1.57 2.64
N PHE A 53 9.20 1.29 1.83
CA PHE A 53 8.90 -0.07 1.40
C PHE A 53 9.48 -0.27 0.01
N GLU A 54 10.35 -1.25 -0.13
CA GLU A 54 10.83 -1.68 -1.44
C GLU A 54 10.10 -2.95 -1.78
N VAL A 55 9.23 -2.86 -2.78
CA VAL A 55 8.28 -3.91 -3.10
C VAL A 55 8.69 -4.55 -4.41
N LYS A 56 9.14 -5.79 -4.34
CA LYS A 56 9.61 -6.51 -5.52
C LYS A 56 8.55 -7.47 -6.01
N ASN A 57 8.28 -7.43 -7.29
CA ASN A 57 7.35 -8.36 -7.92
C ASN A 57 8.14 -9.52 -8.51
N GLU A 58 8.09 -10.66 -7.85
CA GLU A 58 8.80 -11.86 -8.29
C GLU A 58 7.96 -12.76 -9.19
N GLY A 59 6.73 -12.31 -9.49
CA GLY A 59 5.82 -13.08 -10.33
C GLY A 59 5.87 -12.66 -11.78
N LYS A 60 4.95 -13.19 -12.54
CA LYS A 60 4.78 -12.86 -13.96
C LYS A 60 3.56 -12.00 -14.22
N LEU A 61 2.76 -11.77 -13.18
CA LEU A 61 1.59 -10.91 -13.25
C LEU A 61 1.92 -9.58 -12.59
N ARG A 62 1.18 -8.55 -12.96
CA ARG A 62 1.28 -7.27 -12.30
C ARG A 62 0.68 -7.39 -10.91
N HIS A 63 1.35 -6.83 -9.92
CA HIS A 63 0.89 -6.80 -8.55
C HIS A 63 1.02 -5.40 -8.00
N GLU A 64 0.28 -5.11 -6.93
CA GLU A 64 0.41 -3.82 -6.24
C GLU A 64 0.39 -4.04 -4.74
N LEU A 65 0.89 -3.06 -4.01
CA LEU A 65 0.79 -3.02 -2.57
C LEU A 65 0.05 -1.75 -2.20
N VAL A 66 -1.08 -1.89 -1.49
CA VAL A 66 -1.89 -0.78 -1.04
C VAL A 66 -1.96 -0.84 0.47
N LEU A 67 -1.65 0.28 1.13
CA LEU A 67 -1.76 0.39 2.59
C LEU A 67 -3.11 0.97 2.97
N GLY A 68 -3.72 0.46 4.03
CA GLY A 68 -4.97 1.05 4.50
C GLY A 68 -5.76 0.10 5.37
N THR A 69 -7.07 0.11 5.19
CA THR A 69 -8.00 -0.75 5.90
C THR A 69 -8.84 -1.51 4.89
N GLU A 70 -9.47 -2.60 5.35
CA GLU A 70 -10.34 -3.35 4.45
C GLU A 70 -11.46 -2.50 3.88
N LYS A 71 -11.99 -1.57 4.66
CA LYS A 71 -13.03 -0.67 4.18
C LYS A 71 -12.52 0.19 3.01
N GLU A 72 -11.31 0.71 3.15
CA GLU A 72 -10.69 1.50 2.09
C GLU A 72 -10.43 0.65 0.85
N PHE A 73 -10.03 -0.60 1.06
CA PHE A 73 -9.77 -1.52 -0.04
C PHE A 73 -11.04 -1.84 -0.83
N LYS A 74 -12.15 -2.04 -0.13
CA LYS A 74 -13.41 -2.32 -0.81
C LYS A 74 -13.85 -1.14 -1.67
N ALA A 75 -13.68 0.08 -1.17
CA ALA A 75 -14.03 1.26 -1.93
C ALA A 75 -13.14 1.39 -3.18
N HIS A 76 -11.85 1.12 -3.02
CA HIS A 76 -10.91 1.17 -4.13
C HIS A 76 -11.23 0.12 -5.19
N ALA A 77 -11.55 -1.10 -4.74
CA ALA A 77 -11.89 -2.18 -5.66
C ALA A 77 -13.16 -1.87 -6.45
N GLU A 78 -14.14 -1.22 -5.83
CA GLU A 78 -15.35 -0.81 -6.54
C GLU A 78 -15.04 0.22 -7.62
N GLU A 79 -14.14 1.17 -7.32
CA GLU A 79 -13.72 2.13 -8.32
C GLU A 79 -13.02 1.47 -9.49
N MET A 80 -12.17 0.49 -9.22
CA MET A 80 -11.46 -0.21 -10.27
C MET A 80 -12.42 -0.99 -11.17
N LYS A 81 -13.51 -1.52 -10.60
CA LYS A 81 -14.52 -2.21 -11.40
C LYS A 81 -15.26 -1.26 -12.32
N LYS A 82 -15.49 -0.04 -11.88
CA LYS A 82 -16.20 0.95 -12.67
C LYS A 82 -15.36 1.50 -13.81
N MET A 83 -14.06 1.47 -13.65
CA MET A 83 -13.12 2.01 -14.63
C MET A 83 -11.99 1.02 -14.90
N PRO A 84 -12.33 -0.15 -15.48
CA PRO A 84 -11.33 -1.15 -15.77
C PRO A 84 -10.33 -0.62 -16.79
N GLY A 85 -9.08 -0.94 -16.61
CA GLY A 85 -8.03 -0.52 -17.52
C GLY A 85 -7.44 0.83 -17.23
N MET A 86 -7.99 1.58 -16.30
CA MET A 86 -7.39 2.85 -15.88
C MET A 86 -6.38 2.61 -14.78
N ALA A 87 -5.25 3.30 -14.88
CA ALA A 87 -4.28 3.26 -13.82
C ALA A 87 -4.78 4.13 -12.69
N HIS A 88 -4.92 3.54 -11.51
CA HIS A 88 -5.33 4.28 -10.32
C HIS A 88 -4.09 4.50 -9.47
N GLU A 89 -3.51 5.69 -9.60
CA GLU A 89 -2.36 6.03 -8.78
C GLU A 89 -2.85 6.66 -7.50
N GLU A 90 -2.69 5.95 -6.41
CA GLU A 90 -3.05 6.41 -5.09
C GLU A 90 -1.78 6.64 -4.28
N PRO A 91 -1.75 7.65 -3.41
CA PRO A 91 -0.54 7.93 -2.64
C PRO A 91 -0.16 6.79 -1.68
N ASN A 92 -1.11 5.95 -1.32
CA ASN A 92 -0.87 4.82 -0.42
C ASN A 92 -0.67 3.50 -1.17
N ALA A 93 -0.36 3.57 -2.45
CA ALA A 93 -0.24 2.37 -3.27
C ALA A 93 0.96 2.46 -4.20
N VAL A 94 1.51 1.30 -4.53
CA VAL A 94 2.55 1.19 -5.54
C VAL A 94 2.26 -0.03 -6.40
N SER A 95 2.18 0.18 -7.72
CA SER A 95 1.98 -0.89 -8.69
C SER A 95 3.33 -1.29 -9.25
N VAL A 96 3.56 -2.59 -9.39
CA VAL A 96 4.86 -3.11 -9.79
C VAL A 96 4.69 -4.12 -10.91
N GLU A 97 5.32 -3.84 -12.04
CA GLU A 97 5.32 -4.76 -13.17
C GLU A 97 6.18 -6.00 -12.87
N PRO A 98 5.95 -7.11 -13.56
CA PRO A 98 6.71 -8.33 -13.31
C PRO A 98 8.21 -8.10 -13.38
N GLY A 99 8.93 -8.61 -12.40
CA GLY A 99 10.39 -8.51 -12.33
C GLY A 99 10.92 -7.15 -11.90
N LYS A 100 10.05 -6.21 -11.60
CA LYS A 100 10.46 -4.87 -11.21
C LYS A 100 10.34 -4.67 -9.70
N THR A 101 10.88 -3.56 -9.23
CA THR A 101 10.78 -3.15 -7.83
C THR A 101 10.19 -1.75 -7.78
N GLY A 102 9.17 -1.58 -6.95
CA GLY A 102 8.59 -0.26 -6.71
C GLY A 102 8.91 0.20 -5.30
N THR A 103 8.78 1.49 -5.07
CA THR A 103 9.08 2.08 -3.77
C THR A 103 7.88 2.88 -3.28
N LEU A 104 7.53 2.68 -2.01
CA LEU A 104 6.49 3.44 -1.35
C LEU A 104 7.05 3.94 -0.03
N VAL A 105 6.98 5.25 0.20
CA VAL A 105 7.44 5.85 1.45
C VAL A 105 6.24 6.36 2.21
N TRP A 106 6.09 5.93 3.45
CA TRP A 106 4.88 6.20 4.21
C TRP A 106 5.21 6.57 5.65
N GLU A 107 4.52 7.59 6.15
CA GLU A 107 4.64 8.01 7.54
C GLU A 107 3.42 7.50 8.31
N PHE A 108 3.67 6.75 9.38
CA PHE A 108 2.60 6.17 10.19
C PHE A 108 2.26 7.12 11.32
N THR A 109 1.12 7.78 11.22
CA THR A 109 0.75 8.84 12.16
C THR A 109 -0.19 8.38 13.27
N ARG A 110 -0.66 7.14 13.19
CA ARG A 110 -1.65 6.63 14.13
C ARG A 110 -1.33 5.20 14.54
N ALA A 111 -1.39 4.90 15.84
CA ALA A 111 -1.22 3.54 16.33
C ALA A 111 -2.46 2.71 16.00
N GLY A 112 -2.27 1.42 15.81
CA GLY A 112 -3.35 0.49 15.52
C GLY A 112 -2.91 -0.61 14.59
N THR A 113 -3.86 -1.43 14.17
CA THR A 113 -3.62 -2.49 13.21
C THR A 113 -4.23 -2.09 11.88
N PHE A 114 -3.42 -2.13 10.85
CA PHE A 114 -3.84 -1.77 9.50
C PHE A 114 -3.55 -2.95 8.58
N ASP A 115 -3.90 -2.81 7.32
CA ASP A 115 -3.74 -3.87 6.35
C ASP A 115 -2.93 -3.39 5.17
N PHE A 116 -2.34 -4.32 4.44
CA PHE A 116 -1.85 -4.04 3.10
C PHE A 116 -2.35 -5.16 2.19
N ALA A 117 -2.55 -4.82 0.93
CA ALA A 117 -3.21 -5.76 0.02
C ALA A 117 -2.85 -5.45 -1.41
N CYS A 118 -3.02 -6.46 -2.28
CA CYS A 118 -3.00 -6.28 -3.71
C CYS A 118 -4.44 -6.25 -4.19
N LEU A 119 -4.83 -5.17 -4.84
CA LEU A 119 -6.21 -4.98 -5.27
C LEU A 119 -6.40 -5.18 -6.77
N GLU A 120 -5.42 -5.77 -7.45
CA GLU A 120 -5.64 -6.19 -8.83
C GLU A 120 -6.81 -7.18 -8.85
N PRO A 121 -7.65 -7.15 -9.89
CA PRO A 121 -8.86 -7.99 -9.91
C PRO A 121 -8.56 -9.44 -9.59
N GLY A 122 -9.26 -9.98 -8.59
CA GLY A 122 -9.12 -11.36 -8.17
C GLY A 122 -8.01 -11.65 -7.18
N HIS A 123 -7.05 -10.74 -7.01
CA HIS A 123 -5.89 -11.02 -6.16
C HIS A 123 -6.23 -10.95 -4.68
N PHE A 124 -6.99 -9.93 -4.28
CA PHE A 124 -7.39 -9.80 -2.89
C PHE A 124 -8.23 -10.99 -2.45
N GLU A 125 -9.16 -11.40 -3.30
CA GLU A 125 -10.04 -12.53 -3.02
C GLU A 125 -9.26 -13.83 -2.90
N ALA A 126 -8.12 -13.92 -3.57
CA ALA A 126 -7.25 -15.08 -3.47
C ALA A 126 -6.39 -15.08 -2.21
N GLY A 127 -6.47 -14.02 -1.40
CA GLY A 127 -5.76 -13.94 -0.14
C GLY A 127 -4.51 -13.08 -0.16
N MET A 128 -4.32 -12.26 -1.20
CA MET A 128 -3.12 -11.42 -1.30
C MET A 128 -3.24 -10.20 -0.39
N LYS A 129 -2.98 -10.40 0.88
CA LYS A 129 -3.10 -9.38 1.91
C LYS A 129 -2.18 -9.68 3.08
N GLY A 130 -1.90 -8.66 3.89
CA GLY A 130 -1.08 -8.80 5.07
C GLY A 130 -1.53 -7.84 6.16
N LYS A 131 -0.88 -7.93 7.30
CA LYS A 131 -1.19 -7.10 8.47
C LYS A 131 -0.01 -6.21 8.81
N LEU A 132 -0.32 -5.00 9.24
CA LEU A 132 0.67 -4.04 9.63
C LEU A 132 0.28 -3.44 10.97
N GLY A 133 1.12 -3.67 11.97
CA GLY A 133 0.89 -3.14 13.32
C GLY A 133 1.71 -1.90 13.55
N VAL A 134 1.06 -0.84 14.04
CA VAL A 134 1.71 0.42 14.39
C VAL A 134 1.57 0.60 15.90
N LYS A 135 2.70 0.70 16.59
CA LYS A 135 2.69 0.84 18.04
C LYS A 135 3.07 2.24 18.50
#